data_e3656606fe88d0476b67fddf5512d163
#
_entry.id   e3656606fe88d0476b67fddf5512d163
#
_cell.length_a   1.000
_cell.length_b   1.000
_cell.length_c   1.000
_cell.angle_alpha   90.00
_cell.angle_beta   90.00
_cell.angle_gamma   90.00
#
_symmetry.space_group_name_H-M   'P 1'
#
loop_
_entity.id
_entity.type
_entity.pdbx_description
1 polymer ?
#
loop_
_entity_poly.entity_id
_entity_poly.type
_entity_poly.pdbx_seq_one_letter_code
_entity_poly.pdbx_strand_id
1 'polypeptide(L)'
;MVCAVMVAIMVMLGGATRLTESGLSMVHWKPLTVLPPLNATEWQAAFQDYQASPEFVKKNSWMTVEDFQSIYWLEYLHRLWGRAIGLVVFIPLAWLVIRRAIDRPLAGKLGVLVVLGGLQGALGWYMVASGLVDRPDVSQYRLAAHLVAAFVLFGFIVWLTLDQLDAAKSISRDDDPALARFATVIPPAVLLVVTAGAFVAGLDAGKIYNTFPLMDGGVLPPEGLALQPWYLNIFENIATVQFTHRLLAVSLVALIAGLWVYGRNRRMTPRAHALRHALLGMAIVQAILGISTLLLVVPLHLALAHQMGALVLFTLSIWFAHAARPVAAPASSFAFSTNPAE
;
A
#
# COMPACT_ATOMS: atom_id res chain seq x y z
N MET A 1 12.90 6.41 8.93
CA MET A 1 13.29 5.94 7.58
C MET A 1 13.40 4.41 7.50
N VAL A 2 14.14 3.73 8.38
CA VAL A 2 14.27 2.25 8.35
C VAL A 2 12.91 1.56 8.28
N CYS A 3 11.96 1.91 9.17
CA CYS A 3 10.61 1.32 9.17
C CYS A 3 9.87 1.53 7.84
N ALA A 4 10.01 2.69 7.18
CA ALA A 4 9.39 2.94 5.88
C ALA A 4 9.96 2.00 4.80
N VAL A 5 11.28 1.81 4.77
CA VAL A 5 11.92 0.86 3.85
C VAL A 5 11.46 -0.57 4.13
N MET A 6 11.40 -0.97 5.40
CA MET A 6 10.92 -2.31 5.79
C MET A 6 9.46 -2.55 5.37
N VAL A 7 8.58 -1.54 5.53
CA VAL A 7 7.18 -1.66 5.08
C VAL A 7 7.10 -1.69 3.56
N ALA A 8 7.93 -0.93 2.83
CA ALA A 8 8.01 -1.00 1.38
C ALA A 8 8.40 -2.41 0.89
N ILE A 9 9.42 -3.02 1.51
CA ILE A 9 9.82 -4.41 1.23
C ILE A 9 8.67 -5.38 1.57
N MET A 10 7.94 -5.14 2.67
CA MET A 10 6.79 -5.95 3.06
C MET A 10 5.68 -5.90 2.01
N VAL A 11 5.39 -4.71 1.46
CA VAL A 11 4.41 -4.54 0.37
C VAL A 11 4.86 -5.30 -0.88
N MET A 12 6.14 -5.27 -1.21
CA MET A 12 6.72 -6.03 -2.33
C MET A 12 6.57 -7.55 -2.11
N LEU A 13 6.97 -8.06 -0.93
CA LEU A 13 6.83 -9.47 -0.58
C LEU A 13 5.37 -9.93 -0.60
N GLY A 14 4.45 -9.10 -0.08
CA GLY A 14 3.02 -9.39 -0.11
C GLY A 14 2.47 -9.45 -1.54
N GLY A 15 2.93 -8.55 -2.42
CA GLY A 15 2.59 -8.60 -3.85
C GLY A 15 3.11 -9.86 -4.53
N ALA A 16 4.36 -10.24 -4.27
CA ALA A 16 4.93 -11.48 -4.77
C ALA A 16 4.13 -12.70 -4.28
N THR A 17 3.84 -12.78 -2.98
CA THR A 17 3.03 -13.85 -2.37
C THR A 17 1.65 -13.96 -3.03
N ARG A 18 0.99 -12.82 -3.33
CA ARG A 18 -0.32 -12.83 -4.00
C ARG A 18 -0.24 -13.28 -5.46
N LEU A 19 0.74 -12.74 -6.20
CA LEU A 19 0.89 -13.01 -7.64
C LEU A 19 1.36 -14.43 -7.96
N THR A 20 2.04 -15.08 -7.02
CA THR A 20 2.47 -16.48 -7.12
C THR A 20 1.52 -17.46 -6.42
N GLU A 21 0.39 -16.98 -5.90
CA GLU A 21 -0.58 -17.78 -5.15
C GLU A 21 0.04 -18.55 -3.97
N SER A 22 1.10 -17.99 -3.34
CA SER A 22 1.85 -18.65 -2.26
C SER A 22 1.25 -18.46 -0.86
N GLY A 23 0.23 -17.61 -0.70
CA GLY A 23 -0.22 -17.10 0.60
C GLY A 23 -1.03 -18.07 1.46
N LEU A 24 -1.28 -19.30 1.00
CA LEU A 24 -2.00 -20.35 1.71
C LEU A 24 -1.14 -21.62 1.93
N SER A 25 0.16 -21.56 1.62
CA SER A 25 1.08 -22.71 1.73
C SER A 25 1.37 -23.09 3.19
N MET A 26 1.36 -22.11 4.11
CA MET A 26 1.56 -22.34 5.55
C MET A 26 0.21 -22.48 6.25
N VAL A 27 -0.33 -23.67 6.34
CA VAL A 27 -1.66 -23.99 6.86
C VAL A 27 -1.81 -23.64 8.35
N HIS A 28 -0.74 -23.77 9.13
CA HIS A 28 -0.78 -23.50 10.56
C HIS A 28 -0.37 -22.06 10.90
N TRP A 29 -1.20 -21.44 11.77
CA TRP A 29 -0.86 -20.14 12.35
C TRP A 29 -0.01 -20.32 13.61
N LYS A 30 1.30 -20.06 13.48
CA LYS A 30 2.27 -20.14 14.60
C LYS A 30 2.91 -18.76 14.77
N PRO A 31 2.33 -17.83 15.56
CA PRO A 31 2.81 -16.45 15.64
C PRO A 31 4.19 -16.33 16.30
N LEU A 32 4.54 -17.19 17.24
CA LEU A 32 5.76 -17.09 18.06
C LEU A 32 6.86 -18.06 17.65
N THR A 33 6.53 -19.24 17.15
CA THR A 33 7.51 -20.26 16.76
C THR A 33 7.64 -20.30 15.23
N VAL A 34 8.81 -19.93 14.73
CA VAL A 34 9.02 -19.74 13.30
C VAL A 34 10.34 -20.30 12.86
N LEU A 35 10.53 -21.59 13.09
CA LEU A 35 11.56 -22.30 12.35
C LEU A 35 10.92 -22.91 11.09
N PRO A 36 11.54 -22.78 9.92
CA PRO A 36 11.13 -23.50 8.73
C PRO A 36 11.42 -24.97 8.92
N PRO A 37 10.86 -25.88 8.11
CA PRO A 37 11.28 -27.26 8.07
C PRO A 37 12.78 -27.35 7.78
N LEU A 38 13.53 -28.11 8.61
CA LEU A 38 14.99 -28.16 8.57
C LEU A 38 15.54 -29.45 7.92
N ASN A 39 14.67 -30.47 7.80
CA ASN A 39 15.03 -31.77 7.25
C ASN A 39 13.91 -32.36 6.37
N ALA A 40 14.23 -33.42 5.63
CA ALA A 40 13.29 -34.03 4.69
C ALA A 40 12.00 -34.51 5.36
N THR A 41 12.06 -35.02 6.59
CA THR A 41 10.88 -35.51 7.33
C THR A 41 9.94 -34.34 7.67
N GLU A 42 10.46 -33.22 8.13
CA GLU A 42 9.68 -32.01 8.43
C GLU A 42 9.07 -31.39 7.18
N TRP A 43 9.80 -31.38 6.05
CA TRP A 43 9.27 -30.95 4.76
C TRP A 43 8.11 -31.83 4.30
N GLN A 44 8.27 -33.16 4.44
CA GLN A 44 7.20 -34.09 4.09
C GLN A 44 5.96 -33.90 4.96
N ALA A 45 6.14 -33.67 6.27
CA ALA A 45 5.03 -33.38 7.18
C ALA A 45 4.31 -32.07 6.82
N ALA A 46 5.07 -31.00 6.55
CA ALA A 46 4.51 -29.71 6.13
C ALA A 46 3.74 -29.83 4.80
N PHE A 47 4.25 -30.63 3.86
CA PHE A 47 3.57 -30.89 2.59
C PHE A 47 2.29 -31.71 2.78
N GLN A 48 2.29 -32.70 3.65
CA GLN A 48 1.06 -33.46 4.00
C GLN A 48 -0.03 -32.56 4.59
N ASP A 49 0.36 -31.63 5.49
CA ASP A 49 -0.58 -30.64 6.02
C ASP A 49 -1.15 -29.75 4.88
N TYR A 50 -0.32 -29.32 3.94
CA TYR A 50 -0.76 -28.54 2.78
C TYR A 50 -1.65 -29.34 1.84
N GLN A 51 -1.37 -30.63 1.62
CA GLN A 51 -2.18 -31.52 0.79
C GLN A 51 -3.63 -31.65 1.28
N ALA A 52 -3.86 -31.46 2.58
CA ALA A 52 -5.22 -31.44 3.16
C ALA A 52 -5.94 -30.10 2.95
N SER A 53 -5.27 -29.08 2.43
CA SER A 53 -5.86 -27.76 2.23
C SER A 53 -6.77 -27.70 1.00
N PRO A 54 -7.80 -26.83 0.99
CA PRO A 54 -8.65 -26.60 -0.16
C PRO A 54 -7.87 -26.10 -1.40
N GLU A 55 -6.76 -25.38 -1.21
CA GLU A 55 -5.91 -24.88 -2.29
C GLU A 55 -5.21 -26.02 -3.02
N PHE A 56 -4.59 -26.94 -2.30
CA PHE A 56 -3.97 -28.10 -2.90
C PHE A 56 -4.99 -28.94 -3.68
N VAL A 57 -6.10 -29.29 -3.03
CA VAL A 57 -7.12 -30.15 -3.65
C VAL A 57 -7.72 -29.56 -4.91
N LYS A 58 -7.96 -28.22 -4.94
CA LYS A 58 -8.66 -27.55 -6.04
C LYS A 58 -7.74 -27.01 -7.13
N LYS A 59 -6.49 -26.65 -6.79
CA LYS A 59 -5.58 -25.93 -7.71
C LYS A 59 -4.24 -26.63 -7.90
N ASN A 60 -3.64 -27.15 -6.84
CA ASN A 60 -2.24 -27.52 -6.78
C ASN A 60 -1.99 -29.02 -6.57
N SER A 61 -2.99 -29.88 -6.88
CA SER A 61 -2.90 -31.35 -6.72
C SER A 61 -1.76 -32.00 -7.55
N TRP A 62 -1.18 -31.27 -8.48
CA TRP A 62 -0.05 -31.67 -9.32
C TRP A 62 1.32 -31.42 -8.67
N MET A 63 1.38 -30.59 -7.59
CA MET A 63 2.64 -30.18 -6.97
C MET A 63 3.38 -31.35 -6.30
N THR A 64 4.69 -31.33 -6.47
CA THR A 64 5.65 -32.13 -5.69
C THR A 64 6.07 -31.40 -4.42
N VAL A 65 6.89 -32.05 -3.57
CA VAL A 65 7.48 -31.39 -2.38
C VAL A 65 8.36 -30.21 -2.79
N GLU A 66 9.10 -30.35 -3.88
CA GLU A 66 10.00 -29.33 -4.41
C GLU A 66 9.22 -28.09 -4.88
N ASP A 67 8.09 -28.29 -5.59
CA ASP A 67 7.22 -27.19 -6.00
C ASP A 67 6.63 -26.49 -4.77
N PHE A 68 6.15 -27.25 -3.78
CA PHE A 68 5.64 -26.73 -2.52
C PHE A 68 6.68 -25.90 -1.76
N GLN A 69 7.93 -26.32 -1.72
CA GLN A 69 9.00 -25.55 -1.06
C GLN A 69 9.11 -24.14 -1.63
N SER A 70 8.94 -23.96 -2.93
CA SER A 70 9.06 -22.63 -3.57
C SER A 70 7.99 -21.65 -3.06
N ILE A 71 6.74 -22.09 -2.95
CA ILE A 71 5.65 -21.25 -2.43
C ILE A 71 5.73 -21.08 -0.91
N TYR A 72 6.16 -22.11 -0.19
CA TYR A 72 6.37 -22.06 1.26
C TYR A 72 7.41 -21.01 1.66
N TRP A 73 8.57 -20.98 1.00
CA TRP A 73 9.62 -20.01 1.32
C TRP A 73 9.19 -18.57 1.12
N LEU A 74 8.40 -18.28 0.11
CA LEU A 74 7.92 -16.93 -0.14
C LEU A 74 6.95 -16.47 0.95
N GLU A 75 5.99 -17.31 1.33
CA GLU A 75 5.08 -17.02 2.44
C GLU A 75 5.82 -16.94 3.79
N TYR A 76 6.78 -17.84 4.02
CA TYR A 76 7.63 -17.81 5.21
C TYR A 76 8.39 -16.50 5.34
N LEU A 77 9.05 -16.05 4.28
CA LEU A 77 9.77 -14.77 4.25
C LEU A 77 8.84 -13.57 4.51
N HIS A 78 7.65 -13.59 3.92
CA HIS A 78 6.63 -12.55 4.17
C HIS A 78 6.26 -12.51 5.66
N ARG A 79 5.93 -13.65 6.26
CA ARG A 79 5.58 -13.74 7.69
C ARG A 79 6.75 -13.39 8.60
N LEU A 80 7.98 -13.83 8.28
CA LEU A 80 9.18 -13.52 9.03
C LEU A 80 9.49 -12.02 9.00
N TRP A 81 9.39 -11.41 7.82
CA TRP A 81 9.62 -9.98 7.64
C TRP A 81 8.62 -9.13 8.43
N GLY A 82 7.35 -9.53 8.48
CA GLY A 82 6.34 -8.88 9.31
C GLY A 82 6.68 -8.89 10.80
N ARG A 83 7.21 -10.02 11.31
CA ARG A 83 7.69 -10.10 12.70
C ARG A 83 8.91 -9.22 12.95
N ALA A 84 9.85 -9.21 12.00
CA ALA A 84 11.04 -8.35 12.08
C ALA A 84 10.64 -6.86 12.17
N ILE A 85 9.65 -6.41 11.38
CA ILE A 85 9.10 -5.04 11.49
C ILE A 85 8.56 -4.78 12.90
N GLY A 86 7.79 -5.72 13.44
CA GLY A 86 7.25 -5.60 14.81
C GLY A 86 8.35 -5.40 15.84
N LEU A 87 9.40 -6.20 15.80
CA LEU A 87 10.54 -6.11 16.73
C LEU A 87 11.32 -4.80 16.55
N VAL A 88 11.60 -4.40 15.31
CA VAL A 88 12.35 -3.16 15.00
C VAL A 88 11.58 -1.91 15.42
N VAL A 89 10.25 -1.95 15.45
CA VAL A 89 9.44 -0.83 15.94
C VAL A 89 9.27 -0.91 17.45
N PHE A 90 8.87 -2.06 17.98
CA PHE A 90 8.49 -2.21 19.39
C PHE A 90 9.67 -2.06 20.36
N ILE A 91 10.81 -2.71 20.08
CA ILE A 91 11.94 -2.72 21.00
C ILE A 91 12.52 -1.31 21.22
N PRO A 92 12.85 -0.54 20.14
CA PRO A 92 13.35 0.82 20.32
C PRO A 92 12.30 1.75 20.97
N LEU A 93 11.02 1.61 20.60
CA LEU A 93 9.96 2.42 21.21
C LEU A 93 9.86 2.15 22.71
N ALA A 94 9.80 0.89 23.14
CA ALA A 94 9.74 0.52 24.54
C ALA A 94 10.95 1.10 25.31
N TRP A 95 12.16 0.96 24.74
CA TRP A 95 13.37 1.52 25.34
C TRP A 95 13.32 3.04 25.47
N LEU A 96 12.91 3.77 24.40
CA LEU A 96 12.79 5.23 24.41
C LEU A 96 11.76 5.72 25.43
N VAL A 97 10.63 5.04 25.56
CA VAL A 97 9.57 5.36 26.53
C VAL A 97 10.06 5.13 27.96
N ILE A 98 10.67 3.97 28.24
CA ILE A 98 11.22 3.64 29.56
C ILE A 98 12.31 4.64 29.97
N ARG A 99 13.17 5.03 29.04
CA ARG A 99 14.24 6.02 29.25
C ARG A 99 13.72 7.47 29.29
N ARG A 100 12.44 7.70 29.01
CA ARG A 100 11.85 9.05 28.86
C ARG A 100 12.62 9.93 27.87
N ALA A 101 13.15 9.31 26.81
CA ALA A 101 13.98 9.97 25.79
C ALA A 101 13.16 10.64 24.67
N ILE A 102 11.85 10.45 24.66
CA ILE A 102 10.90 11.10 23.74
C ILE A 102 9.77 11.75 24.53
N ASP A 103 9.18 12.81 23.96
CA ASP A 103 8.04 13.49 24.53
C ASP A 103 6.74 12.65 24.42
N ARG A 104 5.73 12.99 25.22
CA ARG A 104 4.45 12.29 25.23
C ARG A 104 3.72 12.34 23.89
N PRO A 105 3.67 13.48 23.14
CA PRO A 105 3.04 13.54 21.85
C PRO A 105 3.67 12.57 20.82
N LEU A 106 4.99 12.49 20.73
CA LEU A 106 5.68 11.59 19.83
C LEU A 106 5.48 10.13 20.26
N ALA A 107 5.59 9.84 21.57
CA ALA A 107 5.30 8.51 22.11
C ALA A 107 3.89 8.03 21.76
N GLY A 108 2.88 8.91 21.83
CA GLY A 108 1.51 8.61 21.42
C GLY A 108 1.39 8.29 19.95
N LYS A 109 2.01 9.10 19.06
CA LYS A 109 2.02 8.84 17.61
C LYS A 109 2.69 7.50 17.26
N LEU A 110 3.81 7.18 17.91
CA LEU A 110 4.50 5.90 17.73
C LEU A 110 3.71 4.73 18.31
N GLY A 111 2.98 4.95 19.41
CA GLY A 111 2.03 3.97 19.96
C GLY A 111 0.90 3.64 18.96
N VAL A 112 0.35 4.64 18.27
CA VAL A 112 -0.62 4.43 17.17
C VAL A 112 -0.03 3.57 16.06
N LEU A 113 1.24 3.76 15.69
CA LEU A 113 1.90 2.89 14.69
C LEU A 113 1.98 1.43 15.14
N VAL A 114 2.25 1.18 16.42
CA VAL A 114 2.26 -0.20 16.97
C VAL A 114 0.88 -0.83 16.88
N VAL A 115 -0.17 -0.09 17.24
CA VAL A 115 -1.56 -0.57 17.15
C VAL A 115 -1.94 -0.85 15.69
N LEU A 116 -1.66 0.08 14.78
CA LEU A 116 -1.93 -0.11 13.34
C LEU A 116 -1.15 -1.30 12.76
N GLY A 117 0.11 -1.49 13.17
CA GLY A 117 0.92 -2.66 12.80
C GLY A 117 0.33 -3.97 13.32
N GLY A 118 -0.16 -3.99 14.55
CA GLY A 118 -0.87 -5.14 15.13
C GLY A 118 -2.17 -5.47 14.39
N LEU A 119 -2.97 -4.45 14.07
CA LEU A 119 -4.19 -4.60 13.25
C LEU A 119 -3.87 -5.12 11.85
N GLN A 120 -2.78 -4.66 11.24
CA GLN A 120 -2.30 -5.14 9.95
C GLN A 120 -1.96 -6.64 10.01
N GLY A 121 -1.30 -7.09 11.07
CA GLY A 121 -1.04 -8.52 11.31
C GLY A 121 -2.33 -9.33 11.48
N ALA A 122 -3.31 -8.79 12.22
CA ALA A 122 -4.62 -9.43 12.42
C ALA A 122 -5.41 -9.52 11.10
N LEU A 123 -5.39 -8.48 10.26
CA LEU A 123 -6.00 -8.51 8.92
C LEU A 123 -5.36 -9.58 8.03
N GLY A 124 -4.02 -9.68 8.04
CA GLY A 124 -3.30 -10.70 7.30
C GLY A 124 -3.66 -12.12 7.76
N TRP A 125 -3.73 -12.34 9.07
CA TRP A 125 -4.20 -13.61 9.64
C TRP A 125 -5.64 -13.94 9.21
N TYR A 126 -6.55 -12.99 9.32
CA TYR A 126 -7.95 -13.18 8.93
C TYR A 126 -8.09 -13.51 7.44
N MET A 127 -7.27 -12.87 6.60
CA MET A 127 -7.23 -13.13 5.16
C MET A 127 -6.84 -14.58 4.85
N VAL A 128 -5.75 -15.08 5.47
CA VAL A 128 -5.28 -16.47 5.31
C VAL A 128 -6.27 -17.47 5.90
N ALA A 129 -6.70 -17.27 7.15
CA ALA A 129 -7.61 -18.18 7.84
C ALA A 129 -8.90 -18.43 7.04
N SER A 130 -9.41 -17.40 6.38
CA SER A 130 -10.62 -17.49 5.56
C SER A 130 -10.43 -18.18 4.20
N GLY A 131 -9.21 -18.17 3.65
CA GLY A 131 -8.87 -18.89 2.40
C GLY A 131 -8.69 -20.40 2.62
N LEU A 132 -8.48 -20.82 3.86
CA LEU A 132 -8.28 -22.23 4.23
C LEU A 132 -9.58 -22.99 4.56
N VAL A 133 -10.75 -22.33 4.55
CA VAL A 133 -12.03 -23.00 4.92
C VAL A 133 -12.69 -23.63 3.69
N ASP A 134 -13.18 -22.83 2.75
CA ASP A 134 -13.99 -23.35 1.63
C ASP A 134 -13.49 -22.92 0.24
N ARG A 135 -12.90 -21.73 0.14
CA ARG A 135 -12.43 -21.15 -1.11
C ARG A 135 -10.94 -20.86 -1.03
N PRO A 136 -10.12 -21.42 -1.91
CA PRO A 136 -8.69 -21.14 -1.95
C PRO A 136 -8.37 -19.73 -2.47
N ASP A 137 -9.40 -18.99 -2.91
CA ASP A 137 -9.23 -17.61 -3.37
C ASP A 137 -9.39 -16.63 -2.20
N VAL A 138 -8.38 -15.82 -1.99
CA VAL A 138 -8.47 -14.72 -1.03
C VAL A 138 -9.46 -13.68 -1.56
N SER A 139 -10.47 -13.35 -0.76
CA SER A 139 -11.46 -12.34 -1.12
C SER A 139 -10.81 -11.02 -1.52
N GLN A 140 -11.22 -10.47 -2.66
CA GLN A 140 -10.78 -9.15 -3.16
C GLN A 140 -11.01 -8.03 -2.13
N TYR A 141 -12.05 -8.12 -1.31
CA TYR A 141 -12.33 -7.16 -0.24
C TYR A 141 -11.27 -7.19 0.87
N ARG A 142 -10.86 -8.39 1.28
CA ARG A 142 -9.85 -8.58 2.33
C ARG A 142 -8.46 -8.19 1.82
N LEU A 143 -8.15 -8.51 0.57
CA LEU A 143 -6.93 -8.07 -0.10
C LEU A 143 -6.87 -6.54 -0.17
N ALA A 144 -7.95 -5.90 -0.61
CA ALA A 144 -8.04 -4.44 -0.67
C ALA A 144 -7.89 -3.80 0.72
N ALA A 145 -8.58 -4.32 1.73
CA ALA A 145 -8.48 -3.82 3.11
C ALA A 145 -7.04 -3.94 3.64
N HIS A 146 -6.39 -5.09 3.45
CA HIS A 146 -5.02 -5.33 3.90
C HIS A 146 -4.00 -4.44 3.18
N LEU A 147 -4.09 -4.32 1.86
CA LEU A 147 -3.19 -3.47 1.07
C LEU A 147 -3.37 -1.98 1.39
N VAL A 148 -4.62 -1.49 1.45
CA VAL A 148 -4.90 -0.08 1.76
C VAL A 148 -4.45 0.26 3.18
N ALA A 149 -4.71 -0.60 4.16
CA ALA A 149 -4.21 -0.41 5.53
C ALA A 149 -2.67 -0.37 5.59
N ALA A 150 -1.97 -1.19 4.78
CA ALA A 150 -0.52 -1.13 4.65
C ALA A 150 -0.04 0.21 4.06
N PHE A 151 -0.71 0.73 3.03
CA PHE A 151 -0.40 2.05 2.46
C PHE A 151 -0.67 3.18 3.45
N VAL A 152 -1.77 3.14 4.20
CA VAL A 152 -2.09 4.13 5.25
C VAL A 152 -1.02 4.11 6.35
N LEU A 153 -0.65 2.92 6.85
CA LEU A 153 0.43 2.76 7.82
C LEU A 153 1.76 3.31 7.29
N PHE A 154 2.11 2.96 6.05
CA PHE A 154 3.30 3.47 5.37
C PHE A 154 3.27 5.00 5.24
N GLY A 155 2.15 5.56 4.79
CA GLY A 155 1.96 7.00 4.66
C GLY A 155 2.11 7.74 5.99
N PHE A 156 1.59 7.17 7.08
CA PHE A 156 1.76 7.72 8.42
C PHE A 156 3.23 7.71 8.87
N ILE A 157 3.97 6.63 8.59
CA ILE A 157 5.42 6.56 8.85
C ILE A 157 6.18 7.63 8.05
N VAL A 158 5.87 7.77 6.75
CA VAL A 158 6.50 8.78 5.88
C VAL A 158 6.22 10.18 6.42
N TRP A 159 4.97 10.49 6.74
CA TRP A 159 4.57 11.79 7.28
C TRP A 159 5.30 12.14 8.59
N LEU A 160 5.31 11.20 9.56
CA LEU A 160 6.05 11.40 10.81
C LEU A 160 7.55 11.60 10.59
N THR A 161 8.13 10.86 9.63
CA THR A 161 9.54 11.01 9.28
C THR A 161 9.83 12.41 8.74
N LEU A 162 8.96 12.91 7.86
CA LEU A 162 9.08 14.26 7.29
C LEU A 162 8.93 15.33 8.37
N ASP A 163 7.98 15.19 9.30
CA ASP A 163 7.81 16.11 10.44
C ASP A 163 9.10 16.20 11.28
N GLN A 164 9.73 15.05 11.60
CA GLN A 164 10.97 15.04 12.38
C GLN A 164 12.16 15.65 11.61
N LEU A 165 12.25 15.40 10.30
CA LEU A 165 13.31 15.96 9.46
C LEU A 165 13.16 17.48 9.28
N ASP A 166 11.94 17.99 9.16
CA ASP A 166 11.68 19.41 9.01
C ASP A 166 11.91 20.16 10.34
N ALA A 167 11.51 19.58 11.47
CA ALA A 167 11.77 20.14 12.79
C ALA A 167 13.28 20.31 13.07
N ALA A 168 14.09 19.35 12.61
CA ALA A 168 15.54 19.39 12.77
C ALA A 168 16.26 20.43 11.87
N LYS A 169 15.62 20.92 10.80
CA LYS A 169 16.27 21.75 9.76
C LYS A 169 15.69 23.16 9.61
N SER A 170 14.63 23.52 10.34
CA SER A 170 13.92 24.82 10.20
C SER A 170 13.61 25.17 8.73
N ILE A 171 13.04 24.21 8.00
CA ILE A 171 12.80 24.33 6.56
C ILE A 171 11.66 25.32 6.29
N SER A 172 11.85 26.24 5.36
CA SER A 172 10.79 27.14 4.86
C SER A 172 9.70 26.36 4.14
N ARG A 173 8.46 26.82 4.27
CA ARG A 173 7.27 26.24 3.64
C ARG A 173 6.63 27.25 2.70
N ASP A 174 5.77 26.75 1.81
CA ASP A 174 5.02 27.59 0.89
C ASP A 174 3.83 28.27 1.58
N ASP A 175 3.51 29.50 1.18
CA ASP A 175 2.40 30.30 1.72
C ASP A 175 1.19 30.34 0.77
N ASP A 176 1.01 29.36 -0.12
CA ASP A 176 -0.16 29.27 -0.99
C ASP A 176 -1.19 28.27 -0.45
N PRO A 177 -2.26 28.73 0.24
CA PRO A 177 -3.28 27.86 0.81
C PRO A 177 -4.08 27.08 -0.25
N ALA A 178 -4.19 27.59 -1.48
CA ALA A 178 -4.90 26.92 -2.56
C ALA A 178 -4.07 25.77 -3.12
N LEU A 179 -2.76 25.99 -3.29
CA LEU A 179 -1.83 24.93 -3.66
C LEU A 179 -1.78 23.83 -2.58
N ALA A 180 -1.73 24.21 -1.31
CA ALA A 180 -1.73 23.28 -0.19
C ALA A 180 -3.00 22.39 -0.19
N ARG A 181 -4.19 23.00 -0.37
CA ARG A 181 -5.45 22.26 -0.47
C ARG A 181 -5.47 21.31 -1.67
N PHE A 182 -4.99 21.75 -2.83
CA PHE A 182 -4.91 20.89 -4.01
C PHE A 182 -3.93 19.72 -3.77
N ALA A 183 -2.77 19.99 -3.19
CA ALA A 183 -1.76 18.99 -2.88
C ALA A 183 -2.28 17.90 -1.92
N THR A 184 -3.11 18.27 -0.92
CA THR A 184 -3.66 17.31 0.05
C THR A 184 -4.71 16.36 -0.53
N VAL A 185 -5.27 16.64 -1.72
CA VAL A 185 -6.20 15.74 -2.42
C VAL A 185 -5.47 14.58 -3.11
N ILE A 186 -4.20 14.74 -3.48
CA ILE A 186 -3.48 13.73 -4.27
C ILE A 186 -3.26 12.41 -3.50
N PRO A 187 -2.75 12.39 -2.25
CA PRO A 187 -2.55 11.13 -1.54
C PRO A 187 -3.82 10.26 -1.41
N PRO A 188 -4.99 10.78 -0.99
CA PRO A 188 -6.22 9.99 -0.98
C PRO A 188 -6.68 9.56 -2.39
N ALA A 189 -6.44 10.37 -3.44
CA ALA A 189 -6.73 9.96 -4.81
C ALA A 189 -5.84 8.78 -5.25
N VAL A 190 -4.55 8.78 -4.88
CA VAL A 190 -3.67 7.61 -5.11
C VAL A 190 -4.20 6.38 -4.37
N LEU A 191 -4.60 6.51 -3.09
CA LEU A 191 -5.19 5.39 -2.33
C LEU A 191 -6.46 4.83 -2.98
N LEU A 192 -7.29 5.69 -3.56
CA LEU A 192 -8.49 5.25 -4.28
C LEU A 192 -8.11 4.39 -5.50
N VAL A 193 -7.10 4.79 -6.28
CA VAL A 193 -6.59 4.00 -7.42
C VAL A 193 -5.96 2.70 -6.94
N VAL A 194 -5.19 2.71 -5.84
CA VAL A 194 -4.63 1.51 -5.21
C VAL A 194 -5.74 0.54 -4.78
N THR A 195 -6.82 1.06 -4.19
CA THR A 195 -7.98 0.26 -3.80
C THR A 195 -8.61 -0.44 -5.01
N ALA A 196 -8.88 0.31 -6.09
CA ALA A 196 -9.40 -0.27 -7.32
C ALA A 196 -8.43 -1.30 -7.93
N GLY A 197 -7.11 -1.05 -7.89
CA GLY A 197 -6.08 -1.99 -8.31
C GLY A 197 -6.04 -3.28 -7.48
N ALA A 198 -6.32 -3.18 -6.17
CA ALA A 198 -6.43 -4.35 -5.31
C ALA A 198 -7.63 -5.23 -5.68
N PHE A 199 -8.75 -4.65 -6.11
CA PHE A 199 -9.88 -5.41 -6.66
C PHE A 199 -9.51 -6.09 -7.98
N VAL A 200 -8.78 -5.39 -8.89
CA VAL A 200 -8.27 -5.99 -10.14
C VAL A 200 -7.38 -7.20 -9.81
N ALA A 201 -6.45 -7.07 -8.87
CA ALA A 201 -5.58 -8.15 -8.45
C ALA A 201 -6.34 -9.29 -7.76
N GLY A 202 -7.35 -8.97 -6.93
CA GLY A 202 -8.13 -9.96 -6.18
C GLY A 202 -9.04 -10.82 -7.06
N LEU A 203 -9.51 -10.28 -8.18
CA LEU A 203 -10.36 -10.96 -9.16
C LEU A 203 -9.61 -11.50 -10.38
N ASP A 204 -8.27 -11.40 -10.39
CA ASP A 204 -7.44 -11.70 -11.57
C ASP A 204 -7.89 -10.95 -12.85
N ALA A 205 -8.57 -9.83 -12.67
CA ALA A 205 -9.17 -9.05 -13.76
C ALA A 205 -8.13 -8.51 -14.76
N GLY A 206 -6.87 -8.38 -14.35
CA GLY A 206 -5.77 -7.98 -15.24
C GLY A 206 -5.40 -9.03 -16.30
N LYS A 207 -5.88 -10.26 -16.19
CA LYS A 207 -5.62 -11.35 -17.15
C LYS A 207 -6.65 -11.39 -18.30
N ILE A 208 -7.68 -10.53 -18.25
CA ILE A 208 -8.77 -10.44 -19.23
C ILE A 208 -8.80 -9.02 -19.81
N TYR A 209 -9.35 -8.82 -21.02
CA TYR A 209 -9.40 -7.53 -21.71
C TYR A 209 -8.02 -6.86 -21.84
N ASN A 210 -7.03 -7.59 -22.36
CA ASN A 210 -5.64 -7.14 -22.43
C ASN A 210 -5.36 -6.20 -23.62
N THR A 211 -6.25 -5.25 -23.87
CA THR A 211 -6.14 -4.19 -24.88
C THR A 211 -6.22 -2.81 -24.22
N PHE A 212 -5.65 -1.78 -24.84
CA PHE A 212 -5.68 -0.40 -24.36
C PHE A 212 -5.66 0.58 -25.54
N PRO A 213 -6.42 1.70 -25.53
CA PRO A 213 -7.24 2.23 -24.42
C PRO A 213 -8.60 1.52 -24.25
N LEU A 214 -9.10 0.87 -25.30
CA LEU A 214 -10.38 0.18 -25.29
C LEU A 214 -10.27 -1.23 -24.67
N MET A 215 -11.40 -1.78 -24.24
CA MET A 215 -11.54 -3.13 -23.72
C MET A 215 -12.17 -4.00 -24.81
N ASP A 216 -11.33 -4.71 -25.58
CA ASP A 216 -11.74 -5.54 -26.73
C ASP A 216 -12.64 -4.79 -27.74
N GLY A 217 -12.25 -3.57 -28.07
CA GLY A 217 -12.94 -2.72 -29.04
C GLY A 217 -14.03 -1.80 -28.47
N GLY A 218 -14.46 -1.99 -27.21
CA GLY A 218 -15.43 -1.15 -26.51
C GLY A 218 -14.82 -0.32 -25.37
N VAL A 219 -15.54 0.67 -24.88
CA VAL A 219 -15.16 1.40 -23.66
C VAL A 219 -15.39 0.53 -22.44
N LEU A 220 -16.54 -0.13 -22.36
CA LEU A 220 -16.92 -1.13 -21.37
C LEU A 220 -17.56 -2.31 -22.11
N PRO A 221 -17.13 -3.56 -21.86
CA PRO A 221 -17.79 -4.74 -22.43
C PRO A 221 -19.26 -4.84 -22.01
N PRO A 222 -20.14 -5.43 -22.84
CA PRO A 222 -21.57 -5.55 -22.56
C PRO A 222 -21.88 -6.22 -21.20
N GLU A 223 -21.10 -7.22 -20.81
CA GLU A 223 -21.21 -7.94 -19.53
C GLU A 223 -20.78 -7.10 -18.32
N GLY A 224 -20.24 -5.91 -18.53
CA GLY A 224 -19.76 -5.05 -17.45
C GLY A 224 -20.84 -4.60 -16.45
N LEU A 225 -22.12 -4.68 -16.83
CA LEU A 225 -23.26 -4.32 -15.97
C LEU A 225 -24.23 -5.49 -15.74
N ALA A 226 -23.76 -6.73 -15.89
CA ALA A 226 -24.61 -7.93 -15.84
C ALA A 226 -25.08 -8.32 -14.44
N LEU A 227 -24.40 -7.90 -13.37
CA LEU A 227 -24.75 -8.28 -12.00
C LEU A 227 -25.88 -7.44 -11.42
N GLN A 228 -26.76 -8.08 -10.62
CA GLN A 228 -27.79 -7.44 -9.84
C GLN A 228 -27.59 -7.74 -8.34
N PRO A 229 -27.75 -6.75 -7.46
CA PRO A 229 -28.01 -5.33 -7.72
C PRO A 229 -26.82 -4.63 -8.40
N TRP A 230 -27.09 -3.59 -9.18
CA TRP A 230 -26.15 -2.95 -10.09
C TRP A 230 -24.80 -2.54 -9.47
N TYR A 231 -24.77 -2.15 -8.19
CA TYR A 231 -23.56 -1.73 -7.49
C TYR A 231 -22.53 -2.88 -7.29
N LEU A 232 -22.96 -4.14 -7.34
CA LEU A 232 -22.04 -5.29 -7.26
C LEU A 232 -21.05 -5.30 -8.44
N ASN A 233 -21.45 -4.73 -9.59
CA ASN A 233 -20.55 -4.68 -10.75
C ASN A 233 -19.24 -3.94 -10.43
N ILE A 234 -19.28 -2.90 -9.59
CA ILE A 234 -18.09 -2.10 -9.23
C ILE A 234 -17.06 -2.93 -8.45
N PHE A 235 -17.49 -4.00 -7.76
CA PHE A 235 -16.66 -4.75 -6.83
C PHE A 235 -16.45 -6.22 -7.22
N GLU A 236 -17.34 -6.81 -8.02
CA GLU A 236 -17.36 -8.25 -8.30
C GLU A 236 -17.38 -8.58 -9.79
N ASN A 237 -17.74 -7.64 -10.67
CA ASN A 237 -17.71 -7.85 -12.10
C ASN A 237 -16.31 -7.53 -12.65
N ILE A 238 -15.65 -8.52 -13.23
CA ILE A 238 -14.28 -8.42 -13.73
C ILE A 238 -14.09 -7.26 -14.72
N ALA A 239 -15.04 -7.09 -15.67
CA ALA A 239 -14.99 -6.03 -16.66
C ALA A 239 -15.11 -4.64 -16.02
N THR A 240 -16.09 -4.44 -15.15
CA THR A 240 -16.32 -3.16 -14.48
C THR A 240 -15.22 -2.83 -13.47
N VAL A 241 -14.71 -3.80 -12.74
CA VAL A 241 -13.58 -3.60 -11.80
C VAL A 241 -12.33 -3.13 -12.58
N GLN A 242 -12.02 -3.77 -13.71
CA GLN A 242 -10.89 -3.36 -14.53
C GLN A 242 -11.12 -1.97 -15.16
N PHE A 243 -12.32 -1.72 -15.71
CA PHE A 243 -12.70 -0.40 -16.23
C PHE A 243 -12.58 0.71 -15.18
N THR A 244 -13.11 0.48 -13.98
CA THR A 244 -13.05 1.44 -12.88
C THR A 244 -11.62 1.79 -12.50
N HIS A 245 -10.74 0.79 -12.41
CA HIS A 245 -9.32 1.03 -12.16
C HIS A 245 -8.66 1.86 -13.26
N ARG A 246 -8.90 1.55 -14.54
CA ARG A 246 -8.38 2.34 -15.68
C ARG A 246 -8.87 3.79 -15.64
N LEU A 247 -10.17 3.98 -15.43
CA LEU A 247 -10.78 5.33 -15.36
C LEU A 247 -10.16 6.15 -14.24
N LEU A 248 -10.07 5.58 -13.03
CA LEU A 248 -9.47 6.26 -11.89
C LEU A 248 -7.98 6.54 -12.09
N ALA A 249 -7.24 5.62 -12.71
CA ALA A 249 -5.81 5.81 -13.00
C ALA A 249 -5.58 6.96 -14.01
N VAL A 250 -6.33 7.01 -15.09
CA VAL A 250 -6.27 8.11 -16.08
C VAL A 250 -6.69 9.44 -15.43
N SER A 251 -7.76 9.42 -14.62
CA SER A 251 -8.22 10.60 -13.87
C SER A 251 -7.15 11.11 -12.89
N LEU A 252 -6.43 10.21 -12.23
CA LEU A 252 -5.33 10.57 -11.32
C LEU A 252 -4.17 11.24 -12.09
N VAL A 253 -3.78 10.70 -13.25
CA VAL A 253 -2.76 11.34 -14.11
C VAL A 253 -3.20 12.74 -14.54
N ALA A 254 -4.46 12.89 -14.95
CA ALA A 254 -5.02 14.20 -15.32
C ALA A 254 -5.04 15.17 -14.12
N LEU A 255 -5.41 14.68 -12.92
CA LEU A 255 -5.40 15.48 -11.69
C LEU A 255 -3.97 15.96 -11.34
N ILE A 256 -2.98 15.09 -11.42
CA ILE A 256 -1.57 15.43 -11.15
C ILE A 256 -1.04 16.41 -12.23
N ALA A 257 -1.40 16.19 -13.50
CA ALA A 257 -1.06 17.12 -14.58
C ALA A 257 -1.71 18.51 -14.37
N GLY A 258 -2.99 18.53 -13.95
CA GLY A 258 -3.70 19.75 -13.57
C GLY A 258 -3.00 20.50 -12.43
N LEU A 259 -2.59 19.78 -11.38
CA LEU A 259 -1.78 20.33 -10.28
C LEU A 259 -0.43 20.91 -10.81
N TRP A 260 0.21 20.18 -11.71
CA TRP A 260 1.47 20.61 -12.30
C TRP A 260 1.30 21.91 -13.12
N VAL A 261 0.24 22.01 -13.93
CA VAL A 261 -0.10 23.22 -14.70
C VAL A 261 -0.45 24.37 -13.75
N TYR A 262 -1.32 24.12 -12.76
CA TYR A 262 -1.72 25.12 -11.77
C TYR A 262 -0.53 25.73 -11.04
N GLY A 263 0.45 24.88 -10.67
CA GLY A 263 1.65 25.30 -9.97
C GLY A 263 2.69 26.05 -10.82
N ARG A 264 2.53 26.15 -12.17
CA ARG A 264 3.54 26.82 -13.03
C ARG A 264 3.76 28.28 -12.68
N ASN A 265 2.69 28.98 -12.32
CA ASN A 265 2.70 30.41 -12.05
C ASN A 265 2.63 30.74 -10.55
N ARG A 266 2.88 29.73 -9.68
CA ARG A 266 2.86 29.89 -8.22
C ARG A 266 4.28 29.96 -7.67
N ARG A 267 4.46 30.78 -6.64
CA ARG A 267 5.71 30.79 -5.88
C ARG A 267 5.77 29.53 -5.04
N MET A 268 6.83 28.78 -5.18
CA MET A 268 7.09 27.55 -4.45
C MET A 268 8.50 27.53 -3.92
N THR A 269 8.70 26.86 -2.79
CA THR A 269 10.05 26.53 -2.35
C THR A 269 10.74 25.64 -3.40
N PRO A 270 12.09 25.67 -3.51
CA PRO A 270 12.82 24.79 -4.42
C PRO A 270 12.47 23.31 -4.23
N ARG A 271 12.19 22.89 -2.99
CA ARG A 271 11.77 21.53 -2.65
C ARG A 271 10.39 21.18 -3.22
N ALA A 272 9.38 22.03 -3.02
CA ALA A 272 8.04 21.82 -3.56
C ALA A 272 8.04 21.84 -5.10
N HIS A 273 8.84 22.74 -5.69
CA HIS A 273 9.02 22.79 -7.13
C HIS A 273 9.58 21.48 -7.70
N ALA A 274 10.66 20.94 -7.12
CA ALA A 274 11.25 19.67 -7.53
C ALA A 274 10.26 18.49 -7.36
N LEU A 275 9.55 18.44 -6.22
CA LEU A 275 8.56 17.39 -5.95
C LEU A 275 7.38 17.41 -6.92
N ARG A 276 6.93 18.59 -7.35
CA ARG A 276 5.88 18.74 -8.37
C ARG A 276 6.28 18.08 -9.70
N HIS A 277 7.52 18.24 -10.14
CA HIS A 277 8.02 17.60 -11.35
C HIS A 277 8.22 16.10 -11.17
N ALA A 278 8.77 15.69 -10.04
CA ALA A 278 8.95 14.27 -9.70
C ALA A 278 7.60 13.53 -9.64
N LEU A 279 6.57 14.17 -9.07
CA LEU A 279 5.22 13.59 -8.96
C LEU A 279 4.61 13.37 -10.35
N LEU A 280 4.68 14.35 -11.26
CA LEU A 280 4.19 14.17 -12.64
C LEU A 280 5.00 13.13 -13.40
N GLY A 281 6.32 13.15 -13.31
CA GLY A 281 7.19 12.16 -13.94
C GLY A 281 6.86 10.75 -13.48
N MET A 282 6.67 10.56 -12.15
CA MET A 282 6.31 9.25 -11.60
C MET A 282 4.89 8.83 -11.98
N ALA A 283 3.94 9.75 -12.12
CA ALA A 283 2.59 9.43 -12.59
C ALA A 283 2.60 8.90 -14.03
N ILE A 284 3.44 9.47 -14.89
CA ILE A 284 3.64 8.98 -16.27
C ILE A 284 4.28 7.58 -16.26
N VAL A 285 5.35 7.39 -15.50
CA VAL A 285 6.00 6.08 -15.34
C VAL A 285 5.01 5.04 -14.83
N GLN A 286 4.19 5.39 -13.84
CA GLN A 286 3.18 4.51 -13.27
C GLN A 286 2.11 4.11 -14.29
N ALA A 287 1.67 5.04 -15.13
CA ALA A 287 0.73 4.75 -16.22
C ALA A 287 1.36 3.79 -17.25
N ILE A 288 2.61 4.02 -17.65
CA ILE A 288 3.35 3.14 -18.57
C ILE A 288 3.47 1.73 -17.98
N LEU A 289 3.88 1.62 -16.70
CA LEU A 289 3.98 0.33 -16.01
C LEU A 289 2.63 -0.39 -15.96
N GLY A 290 1.53 0.32 -15.67
CA GLY A 290 0.20 -0.27 -15.63
C GLY A 290 -0.28 -0.77 -17.00
N ILE A 291 -0.09 0.04 -18.05
CA ILE A 291 -0.44 -0.33 -19.42
C ILE A 291 0.40 -1.53 -19.87
N SER A 292 1.72 -1.52 -19.61
CA SER A 292 2.61 -2.63 -19.96
C SER A 292 2.24 -3.91 -19.22
N THR A 293 1.93 -3.82 -17.92
CA THR A 293 1.46 -4.96 -17.12
C THR A 293 0.20 -5.58 -17.70
N LEU A 294 -0.74 -4.74 -18.13
CA LEU A 294 -1.99 -5.19 -18.73
C LEU A 294 -1.77 -5.86 -20.08
N LEU A 295 -1.09 -5.17 -21.01
CA LEU A 295 -0.90 -5.64 -22.39
C LEU A 295 -0.08 -6.95 -22.47
N LEU A 296 0.80 -7.18 -21.51
CA LEU A 296 1.64 -8.38 -21.42
C LEU A 296 1.03 -9.47 -20.52
N VAL A 297 -0.25 -9.34 -20.13
CA VAL A 297 -0.99 -10.35 -19.36
C VAL A 297 -0.36 -10.61 -17.98
N VAL A 298 -0.06 -9.53 -17.26
CA VAL A 298 0.37 -9.51 -15.85
C VAL A 298 1.66 -10.31 -15.57
N PRO A 299 2.79 -10.09 -16.27
CA PRO A 299 4.05 -10.73 -15.89
C PRO A 299 4.46 -10.32 -14.47
N LEU A 300 4.95 -11.26 -13.68
CA LEU A 300 5.27 -11.07 -12.26
C LEU A 300 6.15 -9.83 -12.01
N HIS A 301 7.23 -9.68 -12.76
CA HIS A 301 8.17 -8.56 -12.60
C HIS A 301 7.54 -7.19 -12.91
N LEU A 302 6.67 -7.08 -13.93
CA LEU A 302 5.98 -5.84 -14.25
C LEU A 302 4.87 -5.53 -13.24
N ALA A 303 4.14 -6.53 -12.78
CA ALA A 303 3.10 -6.37 -11.76
C ALA A 303 3.71 -5.89 -10.43
N LEU A 304 4.86 -6.45 -10.02
CA LEU A 304 5.62 -5.98 -8.85
C LEU A 304 6.17 -4.57 -9.06
N ALA A 305 6.73 -4.27 -10.24
CA ALA A 305 7.21 -2.93 -10.56
C ALA A 305 6.06 -1.90 -10.52
N HIS A 306 4.88 -2.24 -11.05
CA HIS A 306 3.69 -1.41 -11.01
C HIS A 306 3.21 -1.18 -9.56
N GLN A 307 3.19 -2.20 -8.72
CA GLN A 307 2.85 -2.07 -7.30
C GLN A 307 3.85 -1.20 -6.54
N MET A 308 5.15 -1.39 -6.76
CA MET A 308 6.19 -0.56 -6.12
C MET A 308 6.18 0.87 -6.67
N GLY A 309 5.90 1.05 -7.94
CA GLY A 309 5.69 2.37 -8.54
C GLY A 309 4.54 3.14 -7.90
N ALA A 310 3.44 2.45 -7.57
CA ALA A 310 2.32 3.06 -6.84
C ALA A 310 2.76 3.53 -5.43
N LEU A 311 3.62 2.77 -4.74
CA LEU A 311 4.16 3.15 -3.44
C LEU A 311 5.08 4.37 -3.54
N VAL A 312 5.92 4.45 -4.58
CA VAL A 312 6.76 5.63 -4.85
C VAL A 312 5.90 6.85 -5.18
N LEU A 313 4.88 6.69 -6.04
CA LEU A 313 3.94 7.77 -6.37
C LEU A 313 3.20 8.27 -5.11
N PHE A 314 2.77 7.37 -4.25
CA PHE A 314 2.16 7.70 -2.97
C PHE A 314 3.13 8.45 -2.04
N THR A 315 4.38 8.01 -1.95
CA THR A 315 5.43 8.70 -1.19
C THR A 315 5.64 10.13 -1.68
N LEU A 316 5.78 10.31 -2.99
CA LEU A 316 5.96 11.63 -3.59
C LEU A 316 4.74 12.53 -3.38
N SER A 317 3.52 11.97 -3.44
CA SER A 317 2.29 12.72 -3.19
C SER A 317 2.21 13.22 -1.74
N ILE A 318 2.55 12.36 -0.77
CA ILE A 318 2.64 12.73 0.65
C ILE A 318 3.73 13.79 0.87
N TRP A 319 4.89 13.59 0.27
CA TRP A 319 6.01 14.51 0.43
C TRP A 319 5.69 15.88 -0.17
N PHE A 320 5.05 15.90 -1.34
CA PHE A 320 4.59 17.15 -1.95
C PHE A 320 3.53 17.85 -1.08
N ALA A 321 2.52 17.13 -0.62
CA ALA A 321 1.49 17.65 0.28
C ALA A 321 2.09 18.20 1.59
N HIS A 322 3.09 17.48 2.14
CA HIS A 322 3.82 17.93 3.32
C HIS A 322 4.64 19.20 3.07
N ALA A 323 5.33 19.31 1.93
CA ALA A 323 6.13 20.49 1.57
C ALA A 323 5.27 21.72 1.25
N ALA A 324 4.07 21.53 0.70
CA ALA A 324 3.13 22.58 0.36
C ALA A 324 2.29 23.09 1.55
N ARG A 325 2.47 22.55 2.77
CA ARG A 325 1.72 23.04 3.96
C ARG A 325 2.11 24.47 4.27
N PRO A 326 1.14 25.37 4.62
CA PRO A 326 1.44 26.71 5.11
C PRO A 326 2.27 26.66 6.40
N VAL A 327 3.08 27.68 6.62
CA VAL A 327 3.72 27.90 7.93
C VAL A 327 2.60 28.17 8.95
N ALA A 328 2.58 27.41 10.06
CA ALA A 328 1.70 27.78 11.17
C ALA A 328 2.09 29.19 11.63
N ALA A 329 1.13 30.12 11.60
CA ALA A 329 1.35 31.43 12.20
C ALA A 329 1.88 31.23 13.63
N PRO A 330 2.95 31.97 14.03
CA PRO A 330 3.38 31.92 15.42
C PRO A 330 2.16 32.20 16.29
N ALA A 331 1.91 31.36 17.30
CA ALA A 331 0.84 31.60 18.25
C ALA A 331 1.02 33.05 18.72
N SER A 332 0.02 33.89 18.40
CA SER A 332 0.04 35.28 18.85
C SER A 332 0.23 35.23 20.36
N SER A 333 1.40 35.67 20.85
CA SER A 333 1.57 35.91 22.25
C SER A 333 0.46 36.91 22.59
N PHE A 334 -0.52 36.48 23.35
CA PHE A 334 -1.44 37.38 24.00
C PHE A 334 -0.56 38.32 24.85
N ALA A 335 -0.22 39.46 24.24
CA ALA A 335 0.32 40.57 24.99
C ALA A 335 -0.79 40.98 25.95
N PHE A 336 -0.67 40.57 27.22
CA PHE A 336 -1.40 41.21 28.28
C PHE A 336 -1.03 42.68 28.22
N SER A 337 -1.93 43.50 27.68
CA SER A 337 -1.89 44.94 27.86
C SER A 337 -2.02 45.22 29.36
N THR A 338 -0.91 45.35 30.04
CA THR A 338 -0.88 46.02 31.32
C THR A 338 -1.14 47.49 31.06
N ASN A 339 -2.39 47.91 31.18
CA ASN A 339 -2.75 49.31 31.27
C ASN A 339 -2.28 49.76 32.63
N PRO A 340 -1.33 50.72 32.78
CA PRO A 340 -1.07 51.36 34.04
C PRO A 340 -2.22 52.35 34.25
N ALA A 341 -3.16 52.00 35.12
CA ALA A 341 -4.16 52.92 35.63
C ALA A 341 -3.48 53.88 36.58
N GLU A 342 -3.67 55.14 36.27
CA GLU A 342 -3.47 56.28 37.17
C GLU A 342 -4.29 56.18 38.44
#